data_fa90c46bf93676930ecc14ae33cc05bb
#
_entry.id   fa90c46bf93676930ecc14ae33cc05bb
#
_cell.length_a   1.000
_cell.length_b   1.000
_cell.length_c   1.000
_cell.angle_alpha   90.00
_cell.angle_beta   90.00
_cell.angle_gamma   90.00
#
_symmetry.space_group_name_H-M   'P 1'
#
loop_
_entity.id
_entity.type
_entity.pdbx_description
1 polymer ?
#
loop_
_entity_poly.entity_id
_entity_poly.type
_entity_poly.pdbx_seq_one_letter_code
_entity_poly.pdbx_strand_id
1 'polypeptide(L)'
;YRELQAVARFRFQEGRNIYLSYVRSQSLGNLNDFNTYLGNQKHPVIRPDEYGKQPYDVPHRLLFWGDFGLPFDIVATPVLDWHSGFPFSLLNEQQDFVGPRNAGGRFPQLMTLDLLVTKGLSIPFRGKKYKGRAGMTLFNITNHWNPRDVQNNIDAAQFGTFFNSADRSVRLKFEF
;
A
#
# COMPACT_ATOMS: atom_id res chain seq x y z
N TYR A 1 -6.34 -18.19 6.32
CA TYR A 1 -6.21 -17.34 5.15
C TYR A 1 -6.79 -18.01 3.92
N ARG A 2 -7.55 -17.28 3.13
CA ARG A 2 -8.10 -17.71 1.84
C ARG A 2 -7.91 -16.60 0.83
N GLU A 3 -7.51 -16.92 -0.39
CA GLU A 3 -7.41 -15.94 -1.47
C GLU A 3 -7.78 -16.52 -2.83
N LEU A 4 -8.25 -15.63 -3.71
CA LEU A 4 -8.37 -15.81 -5.14
C LEU A 4 -7.57 -14.69 -5.79
N GLN A 5 -6.59 -15.04 -6.61
CA GLN A 5 -5.77 -14.09 -7.35
C GLN A 5 -5.98 -14.26 -8.86
N ALA A 6 -6.23 -13.15 -9.54
CA ALA A 6 -6.22 -13.06 -10.99
C ALA A 6 -5.08 -12.14 -11.42
N VAL A 7 -4.23 -12.61 -12.33
CA VAL A 7 -3.07 -11.87 -12.85
C VAL A 7 -3.08 -11.84 -14.36
N ALA A 8 -2.96 -10.65 -14.93
CA ALA A 8 -2.77 -10.46 -16.38
C ALA A 8 -1.42 -9.78 -16.62
N ARG A 9 -0.64 -10.33 -17.55
CA ARG A 9 0.66 -9.81 -17.98
C ARG A 9 0.68 -9.67 -19.48
N PHE A 10 0.88 -8.47 -19.97
CA PHE A 10 0.99 -8.19 -21.39
C PHE A 10 2.40 -7.71 -21.68
N ARG A 11 3.06 -8.36 -22.63
CA ARG A 11 4.37 -7.98 -23.15
C ARG A 11 4.22 -7.50 -24.57
N PHE A 12 4.64 -6.28 -24.84
CA PHE A 12 4.64 -5.72 -26.19
C PHE A 12 6.07 -5.73 -26.75
N GLN A 13 6.18 -5.52 -28.05
CA GLN A 13 7.48 -5.27 -28.67
C GLN A 13 8.18 -4.09 -28.01
N GLU A 14 9.53 -4.07 -28.01
CA GLU A 14 10.37 -3.04 -27.40
C GLU A 14 10.45 -3.04 -25.85
N GLY A 15 10.18 -4.19 -25.20
CA GLY A 15 10.35 -4.32 -23.76
C GLY A 15 9.29 -3.63 -22.92
N ARG A 16 8.19 -3.20 -23.51
CA ARG A 16 7.05 -2.61 -22.81
C ARG A 16 6.23 -3.69 -22.13
N ASN A 17 5.92 -3.50 -20.87
CA ASN A 17 5.16 -4.46 -20.07
C ASN A 17 3.99 -3.76 -19.40
N ILE A 18 2.87 -4.48 -19.30
CA ILE A 18 1.73 -4.10 -18.46
C ILE A 18 1.45 -5.27 -17.53
N TYR A 19 1.26 -4.96 -16.27
CA TYR A 19 0.93 -5.89 -15.22
C TYR A 19 -0.34 -5.44 -14.51
N LEU A 20 -1.27 -6.36 -14.34
CA LEU A 20 -2.49 -6.16 -13.58
C LEU A 20 -2.68 -7.36 -12.66
N SER A 21 -2.90 -7.12 -11.39
CA SER A 21 -3.20 -8.14 -10.39
C SER A 21 -4.40 -7.72 -9.57
N TYR A 22 -5.36 -8.60 -9.45
CA TYR A 22 -6.48 -8.45 -8.53
C TYR A 22 -6.49 -9.61 -7.55
N VAL A 23 -6.61 -9.30 -6.27
CA VAL A 23 -6.69 -10.27 -5.19
C VAL A 23 -7.96 -10.05 -4.40
N ARG A 24 -8.71 -11.12 -4.20
CA ARG A 24 -9.78 -11.20 -3.20
C ARG A 24 -9.34 -12.12 -2.09
N SER A 25 -9.28 -11.63 -0.86
CA SER A 25 -8.78 -12.42 0.26
C SER A 25 -9.59 -12.25 1.53
N GLN A 26 -9.38 -13.18 2.46
CA GLN A 26 -9.89 -13.13 3.83
C GLN A 26 -8.84 -13.71 4.76
N SER A 27 -8.53 -13.00 5.83
CA SER A 27 -7.60 -13.43 6.87
C SER A 27 -8.28 -13.43 8.24
N LEU A 28 -8.42 -14.60 8.82
CA LEU A 28 -9.00 -14.80 10.15
C LEU A 28 -8.02 -15.57 11.04
N GLY A 29 -8.00 -15.28 12.32
CA GLY A 29 -7.13 -15.96 13.27
C GLY A 29 -7.24 -15.41 14.69
N ASN A 30 -6.49 -16.01 15.59
CA ASN A 30 -6.50 -15.71 17.03
C ASN A 30 -5.40 -14.71 17.44
N LEU A 31 -4.38 -14.48 16.57
CA LEU A 31 -3.28 -13.57 16.85
C LEU A 31 -3.52 -12.22 16.17
N ASN A 32 -3.29 -11.12 16.88
CA ASN A 32 -3.47 -9.78 16.33
C ASN A 32 -2.27 -9.33 15.51
N ASP A 33 -1.07 -9.58 15.97
CA ASP A 33 0.17 -9.23 15.31
C ASP A 33 1.30 -10.21 15.62
N PHE A 34 2.44 -9.99 14.98
CA PHE A 34 3.62 -10.83 15.16
C PHE A 34 4.26 -10.67 16.55
N ASN A 35 4.15 -9.48 17.17
CA ASN A 35 4.69 -9.23 18.49
C ASN A 35 3.92 -9.99 19.57
N THR A 36 2.63 -10.20 19.39
CA THR A 36 1.81 -11.04 20.27
C THR A 36 2.35 -12.48 20.34
N TYR A 37 2.94 -12.96 19.26
CA TYR A 37 3.55 -14.29 19.19
C TYR A 37 4.98 -14.32 19.72
N LEU A 38 5.79 -13.30 19.39
CA LEU A 38 7.21 -13.23 19.72
C LEU A 38 7.53 -12.50 21.04
N GLY A 39 6.51 -12.11 21.81
CA GLY A 39 6.72 -11.51 23.13
C GLY A 39 7.46 -12.43 24.10
N ASN A 40 7.81 -11.93 25.28
CA ASN A 40 8.53 -12.66 26.32
C ASN A 40 7.78 -13.87 26.90
N GLN A 41 6.63 -14.22 26.34
CA GLN A 41 5.84 -15.37 26.76
C GLN A 41 6.26 -16.62 26.00
N LYS A 42 6.45 -17.71 26.73
CA LYS A 42 6.82 -19.01 26.16
C LYS A 42 5.77 -19.56 25.19
N HIS A 43 4.51 -19.17 25.37
CA HIS A 43 3.38 -19.51 24.50
C HIS A 43 2.48 -18.29 24.34
N PRO A 44 1.87 -18.07 23.15
CA PRO A 44 0.91 -16.98 22.98
C PRO A 44 -0.31 -17.24 23.86
N VAL A 45 -0.82 -16.18 24.50
CA VAL A 45 -2.12 -16.23 25.19
C VAL A 45 -3.20 -16.06 24.14
N ILE A 46 -3.93 -17.14 23.87
CA ILE A 46 -5.06 -17.14 22.94
C ILE A 46 -6.34 -17.18 23.77
N ARG A 47 -7.16 -16.16 23.63
CA ARG A 47 -8.47 -16.07 24.27
C ARG A 47 -9.56 -16.53 23.31
N PRO A 48 -10.65 -17.16 23.77
CA PRO A 48 -11.71 -17.67 22.90
C PRO A 48 -12.40 -16.59 22.05
N ASP A 49 -12.51 -15.38 22.57
CA ASP A 49 -13.14 -14.22 21.95
C ASP A 49 -12.21 -13.39 21.03
N GLU A 50 -10.94 -13.80 20.93
CA GLU A 50 -9.97 -13.12 20.09
C GLU A 50 -9.94 -13.63 18.64
N TYR A 51 -10.69 -14.68 18.31
CA TYR A 51 -10.80 -15.12 16.93
C TYR A 51 -11.55 -14.08 16.09
N GLY A 52 -10.88 -13.50 15.14
CA GLY A 52 -11.45 -12.44 14.32
C GLY A 52 -10.62 -12.16 13.07
N LYS A 53 -10.95 -11.06 12.40
CA LYS A 53 -10.17 -10.56 11.26
C LYS A 53 -8.76 -10.22 11.72
N GLN A 54 -7.77 -10.59 10.92
CA GLN A 54 -6.40 -10.15 11.15
C GLN A 54 -6.24 -8.65 10.85
N PRO A 55 -5.30 -7.92 11.48
CA PRO A 55 -5.15 -6.47 11.26
C PRO A 55 -4.78 -6.12 9.81
N TYR A 56 -4.23 -7.07 9.05
CA TYR A 56 -3.89 -6.95 7.64
C TYR A 56 -4.91 -7.61 6.70
N ASP A 57 -6.11 -7.94 7.19
CA ASP A 57 -7.19 -8.48 6.36
C ASP A 57 -7.69 -7.44 5.36
N VAL A 58 -7.40 -7.68 4.09
CA VAL A 58 -7.74 -6.82 2.96
C VAL A 58 -8.60 -7.61 1.98
N PRO A 59 -9.93 -7.44 1.98
CA PRO A 59 -10.84 -8.20 1.11
C PRO A 59 -10.58 -8.04 -0.38
N HIS A 60 -10.16 -6.85 -0.81
CA HIS A 60 -9.93 -6.54 -2.22
C HIS A 60 -8.63 -5.75 -2.36
N ARG A 61 -7.77 -6.16 -3.29
CA ARG A 61 -6.59 -5.41 -3.71
C ARG A 61 -6.44 -5.45 -5.21
N LEU A 62 -6.18 -4.31 -5.81
CA LEU A 62 -5.85 -4.12 -7.22
C LEU A 62 -4.48 -3.46 -7.32
N LEU A 63 -3.58 -4.09 -8.04
CA LEU A 63 -2.27 -3.55 -8.39
C LEU A 63 -2.16 -3.47 -9.91
N PHE A 64 -1.81 -2.31 -10.40
CA PHE A 64 -1.51 -2.09 -11.82
C PHE A 64 -0.18 -1.35 -11.95
N TRP A 65 0.63 -1.74 -12.90
CA TRP A 65 1.77 -0.96 -13.37
C TRP A 65 2.10 -1.29 -14.82
N GLY A 66 2.80 -0.37 -15.49
CA GLY A 66 3.22 -0.62 -16.86
C GLY A 66 4.20 0.43 -17.36
N ASP A 67 5.01 0.06 -18.36
CA ASP A 67 5.97 0.95 -19.00
C ASP A 67 5.43 1.44 -20.33
N PHE A 68 5.33 2.75 -20.49
CA PHE A 68 4.83 3.43 -21.68
C PHE A 68 5.92 4.30 -22.29
N GLY A 69 6.46 3.84 -23.42
CA GLY A 69 7.42 4.65 -24.20
C GLY A 69 6.73 5.81 -24.89
N LEU A 70 7.26 7.00 -24.69
CA LEU A 70 6.83 8.25 -25.31
C LEU A 70 7.93 8.75 -26.27
N PRO A 71 7.62 9.71 -27.17
CA PRO A 71 8.65 10.33 -28.00
C PRO A 71 9.80 10.92 -27.17
N PHE A 72 10.96 11.13 -27.81
CA PHE A 72 12.16 11.77 -27.22
C PHE A 72 12.84 10.95 -26.10
N ASP A 73 12.81 9.61 -26.18
CA ASP A 73 13.40 8.69 -25.20
C ASP A 73 12.85 8.92 -23.77
N ILE A 74 11.55 9.20 -23.70
CA ILE A 74 10.82 9.32 -22.43
C ILE A 74 10.09 8.01 -22.17
N VAL A 75 10.13 7.55 -20.93
CA VAL A 75 9.29 6.42 -20.45
C VAL A 75 8.49 6.89 -19.27
N ALA A 76 7.19 6.64 -19.31
CA ALA A 76 6.25 6.88 -18.22
C ALA A 76 5.83 5.53 -17.63
N THR A 77 6.00 5.38 -16.30
CA THR A 77 5.64 4.15 -15.58
C THR A 77 4.65 4.52 -14.47
N PRO A 78 3.33 4.49 -14.73
CA PRO A 78 2.32 4.59 -13.68
C PRO A 78 2.30 3.33 -12.83
N VAL A 79 2.04 3.50 -11.53
CA VAL A 79 1.79 2.44 -10.56
C VAL A 79 0.55 2.78 -9.77
N LEU A 80 -0.48 1.96 -9.87
CA LEU A 80 -1.70 2.07 -9.07
C LEU A 80 -1.71 0.94 -8.04
N ASP A 81 -1.80 1.28 -6.76
CA ASP A 81 -2.15 0.36 -5.68
C ASP A 81 -3.45 0.84 -5.04
N TRP A 82 -4.46 0.01 -5.13
CA TRP A 82 -5.75 0.22 -4.50
C TRP A 82 -6.13 -0.99 -3.68
N HIS A 83 -6.59 -0.77 -2.44
CA HIS A 83 -7.12 -1.85 -1.64
C HIS A 83 -8.19 -1.37 -0.64
N SER A 84 -9.02 -2.31 -0.19
CA SER A 84 -9.95 -2.12 0.91
C SER A 84 -9.20 -1.71 2.18
N GLY A 85 -9.80 -0.89 3.02
CA GLY A 85 -9.21 -0.50 4.30
C GLY A 85 -8.95 -1.67 5.22
N PHE A 86 -7.91 -1.55 6.06
CA PHE A 86 -7.63 -2.47 7.15
C PHE A 86 -8.74 -2.42 8.21
N PRO A 87 -9.06 -3.53 8.87
CA PRO A 87 -9.99 -3.51 9.99
C PRO A 87 -9.32 -2.95 11.24
N PHE A 88 -10.13 -2.43 12.17
CA PHE A 88 -9.64 -1.96 13.47
C PHE A 88 -10.55 -2.44 14.59
N SER A 89 -10.00 -2.50 15.81
CA SER A 89 -10.71 -2.85 17.04
C SER A 89 -11.23 -1.59 17.72
N LEU A 90 -12.34 -1.70 18.44
CA LEU A 90 -12.77 -0.67 19.38
C LEU A 90 -12.08 -0.90 20.72
N LEU A 91 -11.66 0.16 21.37
CA LEU A 91 -11.02 0.15 22.68
C LEU A 91 -11.78 1.06 23.65
N ASN A 92 -11.67 0.78 24.94
CA ASN A 92 -12.09 1.68 26.04
C ASN A 92 -10.91 2.51 26.56
N GLU A 93 -11.12 3.32 27.59
CA GLU A 93 -10.05 4.13 28.24
C GLU A 93 -8.91 3.26 28.79
N GLN A 94 -9.18 2.04 29.22
CA GLN A 94 -8.19 1.09 29.75
C GLN A 94 -7.42 0.35 28.66
N GLN A 95 -7.71 0.64 27.38
CA GLN A 95 -7.17 -0.04 26.21
C GLN A 95 -7.61 -1.50 26.07
N ASP A 96 -8.71 -1.86 26.71
CA ASP A 96 -9.32 -3.17 26.51
C ASP A 96 -10.21 -3.19 25.27
N PHE A 97 -10.34 -4.34 24.63
CA PHE A 97 -11.23 -4.51 23.49
C PHE A 97 -12.70 -4.39 23.89
N VAL A 98 -13.42 -3.55 23.17
CA VAL A 98 -14.88 -3.43 23.27
C VAL A 98 -15.51 -4.22 22.12
N GLY A 99 -15.97 -5.43 22.44
CA GLY A 99 -16.48 -6.38 21.44
C GLY A 99 -15.37 -7.19 20.74
N PRO A 100 -15.71 -7.88 19.64
CA PRO A 100 -14.78 -8.73 18.94
C PRO A 100 -13.62 -7.94 18.31
N ARG A 101 -12.42 -8.52 18.33
CA ARG A 101 -11.23 -7.93 17.75
C ARG A 101 -11.40 -7.63 16.26
N ASN A 102 -10.93 -6.46 15.82
CA ASN A 102 -10.99 -5.98 14.44
C ASN A 102 -12.40 -5.97 13.83
N ALA A 103 -13.43 -5.79 14.69
CA ALA A 103 -14.83 -5.68 14.30
C ALA A 103 -15.38 -4.23 14.39
N GLY A 104 -14.56 -3.25 14.79
CA GLY A 104 -14.96 -1.84 14.94
C GLY A 104 -15.24 -1.13 13.62
N GLY A 105 -14.87 -1.72 12.50
CA GLY A 105 -15.00 -1.15 11.17
C GLY A 105 -13.77 -1.38 10.32
N ARG A 106 -13.63 -0.55 9.28
CA ARG A 106 -12.45 -0.53 8.41
C ARG A 106 -12.02 0.91 8.17
N PHE A 107 -10.73 1.09 7.99
CA PHE A 107 -10.19 2.32 7.40
C PHE A 107 -10.86 2.59 6.04
N PRO A 108 -10.90 3.85 5.58
CA PRO A 108 -11.18 4.16 4.19
C PRO A 108 -10.29 3.33 3.26
N GLN A 109 -10.76 3.12 2.02
CA GLN A 109 -9.94 2.46 1.01
C GLN A 109 -8.63 3.23 0.79
N LEU A 110 -7.52 2.52 0.69
CA LEU A 110 -6.26 3.10 0.28
C LEU A 110 -6.20 3.12 -1.26
N MET A 111 -5.78 4.25 -1.82
CA MET A 111 -5.52 4.39 -3.24
C MET A 111 -4.30 5.29 -3.44
N THR A 112 -3.26 4.76 -4.06
CA THR A 112 -2.12 5.56 -4.53
C THR A 112 -1.94 5.35 -6.03
N LEU A 113 -1.82 6.45 -6.75
CA LEU A 113 -1.38 6.46 -8.14
C LEU A 113 -0.04 7.19 -8.18
N ASP A 114 1.02 6.45 -8.41
CA ASP A 114 2.37 6.98 -8.55
C ASP A 114 2.75 7.04 -10.02
N LEU A 115 3.58 8.01 -10.41
CA LEU A 115 4.05 8.15 -11.77
C LEU A 115 5.56 8.38 -11.79
N LEU A 116 6.30 7.43 -12.32
CA LEU A 116 7.70 7.60 -12.66
C LEU A 116 7.82 8.04 -14.13
N VAL A 117 8.46 9.18 -14.37
CA VAL A 117 8.84 9.62 -15.71
C VAL A 117 10.36 9.63 -15.80
N THR A 118 10.91 8.94 -16.79
CA THR A 118 12.35 8.92 -17.04
C THR A 118 12.67 9.37 -18.46
N LYS A 119 13.80 10.06 -18.64
CA LYS A 119 14.31 10.51 -19.92
C LYS A 119 15.75 10.07 -20.10
N GLY A 120 16.05 9.44 -21.24
CA GLY A 120 17.41 9.16 -21.65
C GLY A 120 18.15 10.46 -21.99
N LEU A 121 19.39 10.55 -21.51
CA LEU A 121 20.30 11.66 -21.74
C LEU A 121 21.55 11.17 -22.46
N SER A 122 22.03 11.95 -23.42
CA SER A 122 23.31 11.70 -24.07
C SER A 122 24.14 12.98 -23.98
N ILE A 123 25.17 12.95 -23.13
CA ILE A 123 26.00 14.11 -22.80
C ILE A 123 27.33 13.96 -23.53
N PRO A 124 27.63 14.78 -24.55
CA PRO A 124 28.96 14.79 -25.19
C PRO A 124 29.97 15.46 -24.25
N PHE A 125 31.03 14.75 -23.89
CA PHE A 125 32.13 15.29 -23.09
C PHE A 125 33.49 14.74 -23.60
N ARG A 126 34.40 15.62 -23.88
CA ARG A 126 35.77 15.32 -24.38
C ARG A 126 35.80 14.32 -25.55
N GLY A 127 34.92 14.48 -26.55
CA GLY A 127 34.83 13.59 -27.71
C GLY A 127 34.19 12.24 -27.47
N LYS A 128 33.74 11.93 -26.24
CA LYS A 128 32.96 10.74 -25.88
C LYS A 128 31.52 11.10 -25.57
N LYS A 129 30.60 10.18 -25.85
CA LYS A 129 29.18 10.30 -25.48
C LYS A 129 28.93 9.48 -24.22
N TYR A 130 28.56 10.14 -23.14
CA TYR A 130 28.14 9.49 -21.91
C TYR A 130 26.62 9.37 -21.93
N LYS A 131 26.11 8.18 -21.68
CA LYS A 131 24.69 7.92 -21.57
C LYS A 131 24.29 7.95 -20.10
N GLY A 132 23.23 8.66 -19.79
CA GLY A 132 22.64 8.74 -18.47
C GLY A 132 21.12 8.73 -18.58
N ARG A 133 20.46 8.70 -17.45
CA ARG A 133 18.99 8.80 -17.35
C ARG A 133 18.60 9.72 -16.21
N ALA A 134 17.74 10.69 -16.50
CA ALA A 134 17.09 11.51 -15.49
C ALA A 134 15.68 10.99 -15.24
N GLY A 135 15.24 10.98 -14.01
CA GLY A 135 13.91 10.52 -13.61
C GLY A 135 13.28 11.41 -12.56
N MET A 136 11.95 11.47 -12.61
CA MET A 136 11.11 12.11 -11.61
C MET A 136 10.00 11.14 -11.21
N THR A 137 9.87 10.87 -9.92
CA THR A 137 8.74 10.11 -9.38
C THR A 137 7.81 11.07 -8.65
N LEU A 138 6.55 11.05 -9.05
CA LEU A 138 5.44 11.72 -8.38
C LEU A 138 4.67 10.66 -7.60
N PHE A 139 4.69 10.72 -6.27
CA PHE A 139 3.93 9.82 -5.40
C PHE A 139 2.57 10.40 -5.09
N ASN A 140 1.55 9.54 -5.10
CA ASN A 140 0.16 9.88 -4.84
C ASN A 140 -0.30 11.10 -5.65
N ILE A 141 -0.15 11.06 -6.99
CA ILE A 141 -0.43 12.20 -7.88
C ILE A 141 -1.86 12.72 -7.78
N THR A 142 -2.80 11.84 -7.42
CA THR A 142 -4.20 12.18 -7.20
C THR A 142 -4.43 12.92 -5.88
N ASN A 143 -3.43 12.95 -5.00
CA ASN A 143 -3.53 13.46 -3.63
C ASN A 143 -4.71 12.83 -2.87
N HIS A 144 -4.94 11.53 -3.11
CA HIS A 144 -5.98 10.80 -2.40
C HIS A 144 -5.66 10.74 -0.91
N TRP A 145 -6.67 10.96 -0.08
CA TRP A 145 -6.52 10.92 1.36
C TRP A 145 -6.47 9.45 1.84
N ASN A 146 -5.30 9.05 2.36
CA ASN A 146 -4.99 7.69 2.81
C ASN A 146 -4.64 7.70 4.31
N PRO A 147 -5.61 7.77 5.21
CA PRO A 147 -5.34 7.83 6.65
C PRO A 147 -4.69 6.54 7.15
N ARG A 148 -3.77 6.70 8.10
CA ARG A 148 -3.02 5.59 8.70
C ARG A 148 -3.44 5.27 10.12
N ASP A 149 -4.10 6.23 10.77
CA ASP A 149 -4.52 6.13 12.16
C ASP A 149 -6.01 6.41 12.29
N VAL A 150 -6.60 5.87 13.35
CA VAL A 150 -8.00 6.08 13.72
C VAL A 150 -8.10 6.27 15.24
N GLN A 151 -8.91 7.22 15.67
CA GLN A 151 -9.27 7.32 17.08
C GLN A 151 -10.32 6.24 17.38
N ASN A 152 -9.86 5.09 17.84
CA ASN A 152 -10.69 3.91 18.09
C ASN A 152 -11.13 3.72 19.55
N ASN A 153 -10.75 4.66 20.44
CA ASN A 153 -11.25 4.68 21.82
C ASN A 153 -12.68 5.25 21.83
N ILE A 154 -13.64 4.43 22.24
CA ILE A 154 -15.07 4.78 22.24
C ILE A 154 -15.42 5.91 23.20
N ASP A 155 -14.59 6.11 24.25
CA ASP A 155 -14.79 7.14 25.26
C ASP A 155 -14.15 8.49 24.88
N ALA A 156 -13.40 8.52 23.76
CA ALA A 156 -12.75 9.73 23.29
C ALA A 156 -13.72 10.66 22.55
N ALA A 157 -13.60 11.99 22.77
CA ALA A 157 -14.45 12.99 22.11
C ALA A 157 -14.38 12.97 20.57
N GLN A 158 -13.27 12.49 20.00
CA GLN A 158 -13.05 12.38 18.56
C GLN A 158 -13.15 10.94 18.05
N PHE A 159 -13.88 10.08 18.75
CA PHE A 159 -14.08 8.71 18.37
C PHE A 159 -14.49 8.58 16.90
N GLY A 160 -13.88 7.61 16.19
CA GLY A 160 -14.16 7.33 14.79
C GLY A 160 -13.50 8.26 13.79
N THR A 161 -12.70 9.27 14.22
CA THR A 161 -11.96 10.11 13.29
C THR A 161 -10.70 9.41 12.77
N PHE A 162 -10.45 9.54 11.47
CA PHE A 162 -9.24 9.05 10.81
C PHE A 162 -8.27 10.21 10.59
N PHE A 163 -6.97 9.94 10.69
CA PHE A 163 -5.93 10.97 10.60
C PHE A 163 -4.60 10.43 10.07
N ASN A 164 -3.55 11.28 10.00
CA ASN A 164 -2.19 10.93 9.55
C ASN A 164 -2.15 10.39 8.12
N SER A 165 -2.75 11.11 7.17
CA SER A 165 -2.58 10.80 5.75
C SER A 165 -1.26 11.36 5.22
N ALA A 166 -0.59 10.60 4.36
CA ALA A 166 0.56 11.10 3.62
C ALA A 166 0.09 11.83 2.35
N ASP A 167 0.58 13.06 2.18
CA ASP A 167 0.35 13.87 0.99
C ASP A 167 1.19 13.38 -0.20
N ARG A 168 0.91 13.98 -1.38
CA ARG A 168 1.75 13.76 -2.55
C ARG A 168 3.17 14.26 -2.32
N SER A 169 4.13 13.57 -2.92
CA SER A 169 5.53 13.95 -2.85
C SER A 169 6.24 13.70 -4.17
N VAL A 170 7.42 14.33 -4.33
CA VAL A 170 8.22 14.28 -5.55
C VAL A 170 9.62 13.81 -5.19
N ARG A 171 10.18 12.91 -6.01
CA ARG A 171 11.58 12.48 -5.92
C ARG A 171 12.25 12.61 -7.28
N LEU A 172 13.45 13.17 -7.31
CA LEU A 172 14.30 13.20 -8.49
C LEU A 172 15.34 12.08 -8.42
N LYS A 173 15.69 11.51 -9.58
CA LYS A 173 16.67 10.44 -9.73
C LYS A 173 17.57 10.75 -10.95
N PHE A 174 18.87 10.55 -10.80
CA PHE A 174 19.85 10.63 -11.88
C PHE A 174 20.72 9.37 -11.86
N GLU A 175 20.89 8.77 -13.03
CA GLU A 175 21.75 7.58 -13.25
C GLU A 175 22.74 7.90 -14.37
N PHE A 176 24.00 7.52 -14.17
CA PHE A 176 25.11 7.71 -15.14
C PHE A 176 25.83 6.40 -15.37
#